data_37e8e1e28caf0b4193b13c5eededb53f
#
_entry.id   37e8e1e28caf0b4193b13c5eededb53f
#
_cell.length_a   1.000
_cell.length_b   1.000
_cell.length_c   1.000
_cell.angle_alpha   90.00
_cell.angle_beta   90.00
_cell.angle_gamma   90.00
#
_symmetry.space_group_name_H-M   'P 1'
#
loop_
_entity.id
_entity.type
_entity.pdbx_description
1 polymer ?
#
loop_
_entity_poly.entity_id
_entity_poly.type
_entity_poly.pdbx_seq_one_letter_code
_entity_poly.pdbx_strand_id
1 'polypeptide(L)' 'MIKVKLPDGSIRAFDKPVSVADVAAAIGPGLAKAALAGKVNGKLVDTSFVIDHDSEVAIVTDQNPEEIGRAHV' A
#
# COMPACT_ATOMS: atom_id res chain seq x y z
N MET A 1 -8.85 15.21 -5.86
CA MET A 1 -8.25 14.00 -6.41
C MET A 1 -7.04 13.62 -5.58
N ILE A 2 -6.93 12.36 -5.26
CA ILE A 2 -5.86 11.86 -4.42
C ILE A 2 -4.84 11.15 -5.28
N LYS A 3 -3.57 11.49 -5.15
CA LYS A 3 -2.51 10.84 -5.91
C LYS A 3 -1.71 9.97 -4.96
N VAL A 4 -1.66 8.69 -5.26
CA VAL A 4 -0.95 7.71 -4.45
C VAL A 4 0.29 7.26 -5.21
N LYS A 5 1.45 7.52 -4.62
CA LYS A 5 2.71 7.12 -5.23
C LYS A 5 3.12 5.76 -4.69
N LEU A 6 3.45 4.86 -5.59
CA LEU A 6 3.82 3.50 -5.26
C LEU A 6 5.34 3.34 -5.26
N PRO A 7 5.86 2.27 -4.62
CA PRO A 7 7.31 2.11 -4.49
C PRO A 7 8.04 1.95 -5.81
N ASP A 8 7.34 1.49 -6.84
CA ASP A 8 7.96 1.33 -8.16
C ASP A 8 7.99 2.62 -8.96
N GLY A 9 7.55 3.72 -8.38
CA GLY A 9 7.53 5.00 -9.05
C GLY A 9 6.22 5.32 -9.73
N SER A 10 5.28 4.39 -9.76
CA SER A 10 3.98 4.63 -10.37
C SER A 10 3.14 5.54 -9.50
N ILE A 11 2.24 6.26 -10.13
CA ILE A 11 1.30 7.10 -9.42
C ILE A 11 -0.10 6.72 -9.85
N ARG A 12 -0.97 6.49 -8.88
CA ARG A 12 -2.36 6.19 -9.13
C ARG A 12 -3.23 7.30 -8.58
N ALA A 13 -4.21 7.72 -9.35
CA ALA A 13 -5.11 8.80 -8.95
C ALA A 13 -6.46 8.21 -8.58
N PHE A 14 -7.02 8.70 -7.49
CA PHE A 14 -8.35 8.30 -7.04
C PHE A 14 -9.16 9.58 -6.83
N ASP A 15 -10.43 9.55 -7.16
CA ASP A 15 -11.27 10.74 -7.03
C ASP A 15 -12.01 10.77 -5.70
N LYS A 16 -11.72 9.84 -4.82
CA LYS A 16 -12.34 9.77 -3.49
C LYS A 16 -11.38 9.07 -2.55
N PRO A 17 -11.58 9.18 -1.24
CA PRO A 17 -10.74 8.48 -0.29
C PRO A 17 -10.79 6.97 -0.50
N VAL A 18 -9.65 6.33 -0.34
CA VAL A 18 -9.52 4.88 -0.54
C VAL A 18 -8.75 4.29 0.63
N SER A 19 -8.96 3.00 0.89
CA SER A 19 -8.19 2.31 1.90
C SER A 19 -6.92 1.73 1.29
N VAL A 20 -6.00 1.28 2.14
CA VAL A 20 -4.81 0.57 1.68
C VAL A 20 -5.22 -0.65 0.85
N ALA A 21 -6.26 -1.36 1.29
CA ALA A 21 -6.75 -2.52 0.55
C ALA A 21 -7.26 -2.12 -0.83
N ASP A 22 -7.91 -0.97 -0.93
CA ASP A 22 -8.38 -0.47 -2.22
C ASP A 22 -7.22 -0.17 -3.15
N VAL A 23 -6.16 0.39 -2.63
CA VAL A 23 -4.96 0.66 -3.42
C VAL A 23 -4.36 -0.66 -3.90
N ALA A 24 -4.28 -1.66 -3.03
CA ALA A 24 -3.75 -2.95 -3.40
C ALA A 24 -4.60 -3.60 -4.51
N ALA A 25 -5.92 -3.48 -4.40
CA ALA A 25 -6.82 -4.04 -5.41
C ALA A 25 -6.66 -3.33 -6.75
N ALA A 26 -6.38 -2.03 -6.73
CA ALA A 26 -6.16 -1.27 -7.95
C ALA A 26 -4.87 -1.70 -8.65
N ILE A 27 -3.90 -2.17 -7.89
CA ILE A 27 -2.66 -2.68 -8.46
C ILE A 27 -2.90 -4.08 -9.03
N GLY A 28 -3.57 -4.93 -8.26
CA GLY A 28 -3.88 -6.27 -8.73
C GLY A 28 -4.66 -7.05 -7.68
N PRO A 29 -5.56 -7.93 -8.11
CA PRO A 29 -6.39 -8.68 -7.16
C PRO A 29 -5.57 -9.64 -6.28
N GLY A 30 -4.50 -10.18 -6.82
CA GLY A 30 -3.64 -11.05 -6.03
C GLY A 30 -2.95 -10.30 -4.91
N LEU A 31 -2.55 -9.07 -5.18
CA LEU A 31 -1.92 -8.24 -4.18
C LEU A 31 -2.92 -7.88 -3.08
N ALA A 32 -4.17 -7.61 -3.47
CA ALA A 32 -5.19 -7.28 -2.49
C ALA A 32 -5.41 -8.44 -1.51
N LYS A 33 -5.36 -9.67 -2.01
CA LYS A 33 -5.52 -10.83 -1.16
C LYS A 33 -4.32 -11.05 -0.25
N ALA A 34 -3.15 -10.73 -0.74
CA ALA A 34 -1.92 -10.96 0.01
C ALA A 34 -1.59 -9.83 0.98
N ALA A 35 -2.28 -8.71 0.88
CA ALA A 35 -1.94 -7.54 1.68
C ALA A 35 -2.22 -7.78 3.16
N LEU A 36 -1.21 -7.57 3.97
CA LEU A 36 -1.31 -7.67 5.43
C LEU A 36 -1.39 -6.30 6.07
N ALA A 37 -0.77 -5.32 5.46
CA ALA A 37 -0.70 -3.97 5.99
C ALA A 37 -0.24 -3.05 4.87
N GLY A 38 -0.02 -1.79 5.19
CA GLY A 38 0.54 -0.84 4.24
C GLY A 38 1.44 0.13 4.95
N LYS A 39 2.27 0.80 4.19
CA LYS A 39 3.06 1.92 4.69
C LYS A 39 2.60 3.16 3.98
N VAL A 40 2.14 4.14 4.75
CA VAL A 40 1.69 5.41 4.20
C VAL A 40 2.66 6.48 4.69
N ASN A 41 3.39 7.07 3.75
CA ASN A 41 4.42 8.06 4.04
C ASN A 41 5.44 7.52 5.05
N GLY A 42 5.77 6.23 4.90
CA GLY A 42 6.75 5.58 5.76
C GLY A 42 6.20 5.03 7.06
N LYS A 43 4.92 5.21 7.32
CA LYS A 43 4.31 4.76 8.57
C LYS A 43 3.49 3.50 8.32
N LEU A 44 3.72 2.47 9.11
CA LEU A 44 3.01 1.21 8.98
C LEU A 44 1.57 1.38 9.47
N VAL A 45 0.61 0.98 8.65
CA VAL A 45 -0.81 1.10 8.96
C VAL A 45 -1.53 -0.17 8.52
N ASP A 46 -2.74 -0.33 9.02
CA ASP A 46 -3.59 -1.44 8.67
C ASP A 46 -4.13 -1.29 7.24
N THR A 47 -4.59 -2.39 6.65
CA THR A 47 -5.17 -2.35 5.30
C THR A 47 -6.47 -1.55 5.26
N SER A 48 -7.12 -1.37 6.39
CA SER A 48 -8.35 -0.59 6.46
C SER A 48 -8.09 0.92 6.61
N PHE A 49 -6.83 1.31 6.73
CA PHE A 49 -6.47 2.71 6.88
C PHE A 49 -6.89 3.49 5.64
N VAL A 50 -7.62 4.59 5.86
CA VAL A 50 -8.15 5.38 4.75
C VAL A 50 -7.16 6.47 4.37
N ILE A 51 -6.90 6.57 3.07
CA ILE A 51 -6.02 7.57 2.50
C ILE A 51 -6.92 8.62 1.86
N ASP A 52 -6.85 9.83 2.38
CA ASP A 52 -7.73 10.91 1.90
C ASP A 52 -6.96 12.09 1.35
N HIS A 53 -5.66 11.95 1.17
CA HIS A 53 -4.82 13.00 0.58
C HIS A 53 -3.64 12.34 -0.14
N ASP A 54 -2.94 13.13 -0.93
CA ASP A 54 -1.78 12.62 -1.67
C ASP A 54 -0.79 12.02 -0.70
N SER A 55 -0.38 10.80 -0.98
CA SER A 55 0.48 10.04 -0.06
C SER A 55 1.32 9.05 -0.84
N GLU A 56 2.40 8.64 -0.22
CA GLU A 56 3.23 7.58 -0.74
C GLU A 56 2.84 6.29 0.00
N VAL A 57 2.45 5.27 -0.74
CA VAL A 57 1.89 4.06 -0.16
C VAL A 57 2.64 2.83 -0.67
N ALA A 58 3.00 1.96 0.24
CA ALA A 58 3.58 0.66 -0.09
C ALA A 58 2.70 -0.41 0.53
N ILE A 59 2.51 -1.51 -0.19
CA ILE A 59 1.69 -2.61 0.30
C ILE A 59 2.60 -3.66 0.91
N VAL A 60 2.30 -4.06 2.12
CA VAL A 60 3.09 -5.05 2.84
C VAL A 60 2.39 -6.40 2.76
N THR A 61 3.11 -7.40 2.30
CA THR A 61 2.58 -8.77 2.22
C THR A 61 3.53 -9.70 2.96
N ASP A 62 3.11 -10.93 3.18
CA ASP A 62 3.96 -11.90 3.83
C ASP A 62 5.12 -12.32 2.94
N GLN A 63 5.10 -11.92 1.68
CA GLN A 63 6.19 -12.20 0.76
C GLN A 63 7.09 -11.00 0.57
N ASN A 64 6.87 -9.94 1.33
CA ASN A 64 7.66 -8.74 1.21
C ASN A 64 8.83 -8.83 2.15
N PRO A 65 10.00 -9.23 1.68
CA PRO A 65 11.15 -9.46 2.56
C PRO A 65 11.64 -8.21 3.23
N GLU A 66 11.28 -7.08 2.69
CA GLU A 66 11.75 -5.86 3.24
C GLU A 66 11.26 -5.62 4.62
N GLU A 67 10.05 -6.06 4.91
CA GLU A 67 9.48 -5.83 6.19
C GLU A 67 9.88 -6.84 7.22
N ILE A 68 10.15 -8.04 6.80
CA ILE A 68 10.54 -9.02 7.74
C ILE A 68 11.90 -9.27 7.65
N GLY A 69 12.32 -8.77 6.81
CA GLY A 69 13.50 -8.85 6.76
C GLY A 69 14.58 -9.15 7.13
N ARG A 70 14.86 -8.91 7.53
CA ARG A 70 15.82 -9.22 7.89
C ARG A 70 15.92 -10.27 8.41
N ALA A 71 15.33 -10.52 8.58
CA ALA A 71 15.36 -11.50 9.19
C ALA A 71 15.81 -12.59 8.53
N HIS A 72 15.84 -12.83 8.05
CA HIS A 72 16.23 -13.86 7.64
C HIS A 72 17.28 -13.98 7.15
N VAL A 73 17.60 -13.67 7.23
CA VAL A 73 18.48 -13.94 6.83
C VAL A 73 18.94 -14.44 7.10
#